data_c1f57dd1b7c05f371ca00cce71be6bbc
#
_entry.id   c1f57dd1b7c05f371ca00cce71be6bbc
#
_cell.length_a   1.000
_cell.length_b   1.000
_cell.length_c   1.000
_cell.angle_alpha   90.00
_cell.angle_beta   90.00
_cell.angle_gamma   90.00
#
_symmetry.space_group_name_H-M   'P 1'
#
loop_
_entity.id
_entity.type
_entity.pdbx_description
1 polymer ?
#
loop_
_entity_poly.entity_id
_entity_poly.type
_entity_poly.pdbx_seq_one_letter_code
_entity_poly.pdbx_strand_id
1 'polypeptide(L)'
;MTTFIDLLRHGETENSQRYCGSTNHPLTPLGWTQMWNATDKKPPQWQQIITSPLGRCAHFAQALGQRYAIPVTQDARLQEIHFGGWENQSAADLMQIDADALSRFWQNPIRYPPPDAEHLLDFETRVLSAWHDIIQQFNDQKILLITHSGVIRIIICHIQQHPIERLLEFEVPHAGMKHVCIDPAKHPQAMLISDPRT
;
A
#
# COMPACT_ATOMS: atom_id res chain seq x y z
N MET A 1 -8.56 20.75 12.90
CA MET A 1 -8.91 20.30 11.53
C MET A 1 -8.43 18.88 11.43
N THR A 2 -9.28 17.96 10.98
CA THR A 2 -9.03 16.52 11.04
C THR A 2 -8.95 15.93 9.65
N THR A 3 -7.83 15.31 9.30
CA THR A 3 -7.62 14.62 8.04
C THR A 3 -7.91 13.12 8.20
N PHE A 4 -8.65 12.53 7.27
CA PHE A 4 -8.90 11.10 7.21
C PHE A 4 -8.27 10.51 5.94
N ILE A 5 -7.50 9.45 6.11
CA ILE A 5 -6.86 8.76 4.98
C ILE A 5 -7.24 7.28 5.02
N ASP A 6 -7.93 6.83 3.98
CA ASP A 6 -8.21 5.43 3.76
C ASP A 6 -7.09 4.83 2.90
N LEU A 7 -6.35 3.86 3.45
CA LEU A 7 -5.27 3.16 2.76
C LEU A 7 -5.85 1.88 2.15
N LEU A 8 -5.93 1.80 0.84
CA LEU A 8 -6.50 0.65 0.11
C LEU A 8 -5.41 -0.09 -0.65
N ARG A 9 -5.21 -1.37 -0.33
CA ARG A 9 -4.38 -2.26 -1.15
C ARG A 9 -5.13 -2.61 -2.44
N HIS A 10 -4.41 -2.70 -3.56
CA HIS A 10 -4.98 -3.22 -4.81
C HIS A 10 -5.60 -4.62 -4.62
N GLY A 11 -6.55 -4.97 -5.47
CA GLY A 11 -7.17 -6.29 -5.54
C GLY A 11 -6.24 -7.36 -6.09
N GLU A 12 -6.76 -8.58 -6.26
CA GLU A 12 -6.02 -9.68 -6.85
C GLU A 12 -5.50 -9.33 -8.25
N THR A 13 -4.25 -9.73 -8.53
CA THR A 13 -3.60 -9.57 -9.84
C THR A 13 -3.35 -10.92 -10.48
N GLU A 14 -3.15 -10.95 -11.79
CA GLU A 14 -2.51 -12.09 -12.43
C GLU A 14 -1.18 -12.37 -11.71
N ASN A 15 -0.91 -13.64 -11.41
CA ASN A 15 0.28 -14.05 -10.65
C ASN A 15 0.37 -13.52 -9.20
N SER A 16 -0.76 -13.32 -8.52
CA SER A 16 -0.83 -12.76 -7.16
C SER A 16 -0.08 -13.59 -6.09
N GLN A 17 0.35 -14.82 -6.39
CA GLN A 17 1.15 -15.68 -5.51
C GLN A 17 2.67 -15.49 -5.71
N ARG A 18 3.07 -14.53 -6.54
CA ARG A 18 4.47 -14.23 -6.85
C ARG A 18 4.91 -12.91 -6.23
N TYR A 19 6.19 -12.77 -5.98
CA TYR A 19 6.76 -11.48 -5.59
C TYR A 19 6.66 -10.52 -6.77
N CYS A 20 5.73 -9.58 -6.71
CA CYS A 20 5.48 -8.61 -7.75
C CYS A 20 5.60 -7.19 -7.17
N GLY A 21 6.79 -6.64 -7.19
CA GLY A 21 7.08 -5.28 -6.80
C GLY A 21 6.81 -4.31 -7.96
N SER A 22 7.84 -4.06 -8.75
CA SER A 22 7.76 -3.17 -9.92
C SER A 22 7.12 -3.82 -11.14
N THR A 23 7.03 -5.14 -11.20
CA THR A 23 6.34 -5.84 -12.29
C THR A 23 4.87 -5.44 -12.32
N ASN A 24 4.41 -5.03 -13.52
CA ASN A 24 3.11 -4.40 -13.68
C ASN A 24 2.02 -5.38 -14.16
N HIS A 25 1.65 -6.36 -13.33
CA HIS A 25 0.53 -7.27 -13.60
C HIS A 25 -0.81 -6.55 -13.45
N PRO A 26 -1.78 -6.78 -14.37
CA PRO A 26 -3.12 -6.22 -14.27
C PRO A 26 -3.93 -6.90 -13.15
N LEU A 27 -5.00 -6.21 -12.72
CA LEU A 27 -6.03 -6.81 -11.87
C LEU A 27 -6.76 -7.92 -12.63
N THR A 28 -7.05 -9.02 -11.92
CA THR A 28 -8.01 -10.01 -12.42
C THR A 28 -9.45 -9.47 -12.37
N PRO A 29 -10.43 -10.11 -13.05
CA PRO A 29 -11.86 -9.79 -12.84
C PRO A 29 -12.29 -9.86 -11.38
N LEU A 30 -11.73 -10.82 -10.62
CA LEU A 30 -11.94 -10.91 -9.18
C LEU A 30 -11.34 -9.73 -8.44
N GLY A 31 -10.10 -9.33 -8.80
CA GLY A 31 -9.44 -8.16 -8.21
C GLY A 31 -10.25 -6.87 -8.42
N TRP A 32 -10.81 -6.66 -9.61
CA TRP A 32 -11.72 -5.55 -9.87
C TRP A 32 -12.95 -5.61 -8.96
N THR A 33 -13.59 -6.77 -8.84
CA THR A 33 -14.76 -6.98 -7.97
C THR A 33 -14.43 -6.70 -6.49
N GLN A 34 -13.27 -7.17 -6.01
CA GLN A 34 -12.80 -6.91 -4.65
C GLN A 34 -12.65 -5.41 -4.39
N MET A 35 -12.04 -4.67 -5.33
CA MET A 35 -11.83 -3.23 -5.20
C MET A 35 -13.15 -2.46 -5.17
N TRP A 36 -14.10 -2.79 -6.08
CA TRP A 36 -15.43 -2.19 -6.05
C TRP A 36 -16.16 -2.47 -4.74
N ASN A 37 -16.16 -3.72 -4.26
CA ASN A 37 -16.79 -4.10 -2.99
C ASN A 37 -16.19 -3.34 -1.78
N ALA A 38 -14.90 -3.01 -1.82
CA ALA A 38 -14.26 -2.23 -0.77
C ALA A 38 -14.67 -0.75 -0.80
N THR A 39 -15.03 -0.20 -1.98
CA THR A 39 -15.27 1.23 -2.17
C THR A 39 -16.74 1.62 -2.32
N ASP A 40 -17.64 0.68 -2.71
CA ASP A 40 -19.04 0.97 -3.05
C ASP A 40 -20.03 0.81 -1.88
N LYS A 41 -19.59 0.49 -0.66
CA LYS A 41 -20.49 0.25 0.48
C LYS A 41 -21.38 1.45 0.86
N LYS A 42 -20.93 2.66 0.60
CA LYS A 42 -21.67 3.94 0.71
C LYS A 42 -21.11 4.91 -0.32
N PRO A 43 -21.85 5.95 -0.75
CA PRO A 43 -21.29 6.99 -1.61
C PRO A 43 -19.97 7.47 -1.04
N PRO A 44 -18.89 7.50 -1.82
CA PRO A 44 -17.58 7.88 -1.33
C PRO A 44 -17.60 9.34 -0.89
N GLN A 45 -17.02 9.59 0.27
CA GLN A 45 -16.85 10.95 0.80
C GLN A 45 -15.44 11.48 0.56
N TRP A 46 -14.62 10.78 -0.23
CA TRP A 46 -13.28 11.21 -0.56
C TRP A 46 -13.28 12.43 -1.47
N GLN A 47 -12.44 13.39 -1.14
CA GLN A 47 -12.25 14.62 -1.89
C GLN A 47 -11.07 14.50 -2.87
N GLN A 48 -10.20 13.51 -2.63
CA GLN A 48 -9.02 13.24 -3.45
C GLN A 48 -8.72 11.73 -3.46
N ILE A 49 -8.28 11.23 -4.60
CA ILE A 49 -7.68 9.90 -4.74
C ILE A 49 -6.20 10.09 -5.08
N ILE A 50 -5.32 9.48 -4.28
CA ILE A 50 -3.88 9.41 -4.55
C ILE A 50 -3.55 7.95 -4.82
N THR A 51 -2.73 7.69 -5.84
CA THR A 51 -2.48 6.31 -6.25
C THR A 51 -1.03 6.07 -6.67
N SER A 52 -0.57 4.84 -6.45
CA SER A 52 0.60 4.32 -7.15
C SER A 52 0.38 4.37 -8.67
N PRO A 53 1.39 4.67 -9.49
CA PRO A 53 1.29 4.66 -10.95
C PRO A 53 1.23 3.26 -11.55
N LEU A 54 1.50 2.17 -10.76
CA LEU A 54 1.38 0.81 -11.27
C LEU A 54 -0.07 0.49 -11.64
N GLY A 55 -0.29 -0.14 -12.81
CA GLY A 55 -1.60 -0.29 -13.44
C GLY A 55 -2.65 -0.95 -12.54
N ARG A 56 -2.25 -1.91 -11.69
CA ARG A 56 -3.15 -2.54 -10.70
C ARG A 56 -3.76 -1.59 -9.68
N CYS A 57 -3.14 -0.42 -9.46
CA CYS A 57 -3.65 0.67 -8.64
C CYS A 57 -4.25 1.78 -9.51
N ALA A 58 -3.48 2.27 -10.50
CA ALA A 58 -3.82 3.45 -11.29
C ALA A 58 -5.10 3.28 -12.13
N HIS A 59 -5.30 2.12 -12.75
CA HIS A 59 -6.49 1.90 -13.58
C HIS A 59 -7.77 1.90 -12.75
N PHE A 60 -7.75 1.26 -11.56
CA PHE A 60 -8.89 1.31 -10.66
C PHE A 60 -9.11 2.71 -10.10
N ALA A 61 -8.06 3.42 -9.70
CA ALA A 61 -8.15 4.80 -9.23
C ALA A 61 -8.81 5.72 -10.26
N GLN A 62 -8.43 5.59 -11.54
CA GLN A 62 -9.04 6.35 -12.64
C GLN A 62 -10.52 6.01 -12.83
N ALA A 63 -10.88 4.72 -12.85
CA ALA A 63 -12.27 4.28 -12.97
C ALA A 63 -13.14 4.80 -11.82
N LEU A 64 -12.63 4.74 -10.58
CA LEU A 64 -13.32 5.25 -9.39
C LEU A 64 -13.47 6.78 -9.45
N GLY A 65 -12.36 7.49 -9.80
CA GLY A 65 -12.37 8.94 -9.95
C GLY A 65 -13.35 9.42 -11.01
N GLN A 66 -13.40 8.75 -12.16
CA GLN A 66 -14.38 9.05 -13.23
C GLN A 66 -15.82 8.82 -12.77
N ARG A 67 -16.08 7.70 -12.09
CA ARG A 67 -17.43 7.33 -11.63
C ARG A 67 -18.03 8.35 -10.65
N TYR A 68 -17.20 8.91 -9.77
CA TYR A 68 -17.64 9.78 -8.67
C TYR A 68 -17.17 11.23 -8.80
N ALA A 69 -16.59 11.60 -9.94
CA ALA A 69 -16.01 12.94 -10.19
C ALA A 69 -14.99 13.37 -9.10
N ILE A 70 -14.14 12.43 -8.65
CA ILE A 70 -13.10 12.69 -7.67
C ILE A 70 -11.77 12.86 -8.40
N PRO A 71 -10.99 13.92 -8.14
CA PRO A 71 -9.67 14.10 -8.74
C PRO A 71 -8.70 12.98 -8.34
N VAL A 72 -7.87 12.55 -9.29
CA VAL A 72 -6.88 11.47 -9.12
C VAL A 72 -5.49 11.99 -9.38
N THR A 73 -4.58 11.77 -8.44
CA THR A 73 -3.15 12.10 -8.55
C THR A 73 -2.31 10.83 -8.39
N GLN A 74 -1.32 10.65 -9.27
CA GLN A 74 -0.34 9.57 -9.14
C GLN A 74 0.93 10.07 -8.46
N ASP A 75 1.51 9.24 -7.57
CA ASP A 75 2.80 9.49 -6.95
C ASP A 75 3.70 8.26 -7.10
N ALA A 76 4.83 8.42 -7.79
CA ALA A 76 5.78 7.34 -8.05
C ALA A 76 6.41 6.77 -6.76
N ARG A 77 6.49 7.56 -5.69
CA ARG A 77 7.00 7.13 -4.39
C ARG A 77 6.09 6.10 -3.69
N LEU A 78 4.86 5.93 -4.17
CA LEU A 78 3.88 4.94 -3.68
C LEU A 78 3.91 3.61 -4.43
N GLN A 79 4.88 3.37 -5.32
CA GLN A 79 5.08 2.07 -5.93
C GLN A 79 5.49 1.03 -4.89
N GLU A 80 5.19 -0.25 -5.17
CA GLU A 80 5.67 -1.36 -4.32
C GLU A 80 7.20 -1.46 -4.36
N ILE A 81 7.78 -2.06 -3.34
CA ILE A 81 9.21 -2.34 -3.28
C ILE A 81 9.62 -3.20 -4.48
N HIS A 82 10.76 -2.88 -5.10
CA HIS A 82 11.34 -3.70 -6.15
C HIS A 82 12.02 -4.92 -5.54
N PHE A 83 11.59 -6.14 -5.94
CA PHE A 83 12.12 -7.39 -5.39
C PHE A 83 13.37 -7.94 -6.11
N GLY A 84 13.93 -7.19 -7.06
CA GLY A 84 15.16 -7.57 -7.75
C GLY A 84 15.07 -8.94 -8.42
N GLY A 85 16.03 -9.81 -8.13
CA GLY A 85 16.06 -11.18 -8.68
C GLY A 85 14.86 -12.07 -8.30
N TRP A 86 14.02 -11.63 -7.33
CA TRP A 86 12.82 -12.39 -6.94
C TRP A 86 11.55 -11.94 -7.65
N GLU A 87 11.62 -10.89 -8.49
CA GLU A 87 10.46 -10.47 -9.29
C GLU A 87 9.88 -11.65 -10.08
N ASN A 88 8.57 -11.82 -10.07
CA ASN A 88 7.83 -12.90 -10.71
C ASN A 88 8.10 -14.33 -10.20
N GLN A 89 8.86 -14.51 -9.12
CA GLN A 89 9.05 -15.82 -8.52
C GLN A 89 8.05 -16.04 -7.38
N SER A 90 7.56 -17.26 -7.24
CA SER A 90 6.75 -17.66 -6.09
C SER A 90 7.64 -18.03 -4.90
N ALA A 91 7.09 -18.00 -3.69
CA ALA A 91 7.80 -18.52 -2.52
C ALA A 91 8.21 -20.00 -2.71
N ALA A 92 7.38 -20.79 -3.38
CA ALA A 92 7.69 -22.20 -3.68
C ALA A 92 8.87 -22.35 -4.65
N ASP A 93 8.95 -21.50 -5.68
CA ASP A 93 10.10 -21.47 -6.61
C ASP A 93 11.38 -21.09 -5.86
N LEU A 94 11.31 -20.05 -5.02
CA LEU A 94 12.46 -19.58 -4.23
C LEU A 94 12.92 -20.61 -3.19
N MET A 95 11.99 -21.32 -2.55
CA MET A 95 12.35 -22.43 -1.64
C MET A 95 13.11 -23.56 -2.33
N GLN A 96 12.86 -23.82 -3.61
CA GLN A 96 13.62 -24.82 -4.37
C GLN A 96 15.01 -24.31 -4.77
N ILE A 97 15.17 -22.99 -4.96
CA ILE A 97 16.44 -22.38 -5.37
C ILE A 97 17.35 -22.16 -4.15
N ASP A 98 16.83 -21.46 -3.11
CA ASP A 98 17.55 -21.12 -1.88
C ASP A 98 16.55 -20.88 -0.73
N ALA A 99 16.17 -21.96 -0.03
CA ALA A 99 15.24 -21.89 1.10
C ALA A 99 15.81 -21.07 2.27
N ASP A 100 17.14 -21.06 2.45
CA ASP A 100 17.79 -20.31 3.51
C ASP A 100 17.72 -18.80 3.25
N ALA A 101 17.90 -18.36 2.00
CA ALA A 101 17.77 -16.96 1.63
C ALA A 101 16.34 -16.44 1.89
N LEU A 102 15.31 -17.22 1.50
CA LEU A 102 13.92 -16.87 1.73
C LEU A 102 13.58 -16.80 3.24
N SER A 103 14.04 -17.78 4.01
CA SER A 103 13.84 -17.82 5.48
C SER A 103 14.50 -16.62 6.16
N ARG A 104 15.74 -16.28 5.79
CA ARG A 104 16.46 -15.13 6.32
C ARG A 104 15.80 -13.81 5.97
N PHE A 105 15.28 -13.66 4.75
CA PHE A 105 14.51 -12.48 4.34
C PHE A 105 13.26 -12.29 5.23
N TRP A 106 12.50 -13.35 5.48
CA TRP A 106 11.31 -13.26 6.35
C TRP A 106 11.64 -12.93 7.79
N GLN A 107 12.83 -13.34 8.27
CA GLN A 107 13.29 -13.01 9.64
C GLN A 107 13.80 -11.57 9.76
N ASN A 108 14.53 -11.09 8.76
CA ASN A 108 15.08 -9.73 8.76
C ASN A 108 15.30 -9.23 7.32
N PRO A 109 14.29 -8.57 6.72
CA PRO A 109 14.36 -8.10 5.34
C PRO A 109 15.36 -6.95 5.12
N ILE A 110 15.78 -6.25 6.18
CA ILE A 110 16.84 -5.23 6.08
C ILE A 110 18.19 -5.90 5.85
N ARG A 111 18.49 -6.92 6.68
CA ARG A 111 19.80 -7.56 6.65
C ARG A 111 19.99 -8.51 5.47
N TYR A 112 18.89 -9.08 4.99
CA TYR A 112 18.89 -10.13 3.96
C TYR A 112 17.92 -9.79 2.82
N PRO A 113 18.16 -8.66 2.07
CA PRO A 113 17.33 -8.32 0.93
C PRO A 113 17.51 -9.34 -0.20
N PRO A 114 16.52 -9.48 -1.09
CA PRO A 114 16.71 -10.23 -2.33
C PRO A 114 17.84 -9.64 -3.17
N PRO A 115 18.51 -10.42 -4.04
CA PRO A 115 19.53 -9.92 -4.96
C PRO A 115 18.97 -8.78 -5.83
N ASP A 116 19.72 -7.70 -5.97
CA ASP A 116 19.39 -6.52 -6.78
C ASP A 116 18.03 -5.86 -6.43
N ALA A 117 17.50 -6.12 -5.23
CA ALA A 117 16.28 -5.51 -4.75
C ALA A 117 16.51 -4.05 -4.27
N GLU A 118 15.44 -3.28 -4.22
CA GLU A 118 15.42 -2.02 -3.51
C GLU A 118 15.68 -2.26 -2.01
N HIS A 119 16.58 -1.49 -1.41
CA HIS A 119 16.80 -1.58 0.04
C HIS A 119 15.57 -1.14 0.81
N LEU A 120 15.20 -1.90 1.86
CA LEU A 120 14.00 -1.60 2.65
C LEU A 120 14.03 -0.21 3.29
N LEU A 121 15.19 0.31 3.66
CA LEU A 121 15.32 1.66 4.23
C LEU A 121 15.15 2.77 3.16
N ASP A 122 15.55 2.52 1.92
CA ASP A 122 15.31 3.45 0.80
C ASP A 122 13.82 3.46 0.44
N PHE A 123 13.21 2.28 0.43
CA PHE A 123 11.75 2.13 0.27
C PHE A 123 10.99 2.87 1.37
N GLU A 124 11.37 2.70 2.64
CA GLU A 124 10.78 3.45 3.77
C GLU A 124 10.91 4.95 3.56
N THR A 125 12.10 5.42 3.22
CA THR A 125 12.39 6.85 3.04
C THR A 125 11.48 7.47 1.97
N ARG A 126 11.33 6.83 0.78
CA ARG A 126 10.48 7.39 -0.28
C ARG A 126 8.99 7.35 0.07
N VAL A 127 8.53 6.26 0.73
CA VAL A 127 7.14 6.13 1.15
C VAL A 127 6.79 7.16 2.21
N LEU A 128 7.64 7.35 3.23
CA LEU A 128 7.39 8.33 4.29
C LEU A 128 7.51 9.76 3.78
N SER A 129 8.37 10.05 2.80
CA SER A 129 8.39 11.34 2.11
C SER A 129 7.04 11.63 1.43
N ALA A 130 6.48 10.66 0.68
CA ALA A 130 5.15 10.82 0.08
C ALA A 130 4.06 11.00 1.14
N TRP A 131 4.11 10.20 2.22
CA TRP A 131 3.16 10.27 3.33
C TRP A 131 3.11 11.66 3.98
N HIS A 132 4.27 12.23 4.30
CA HIS A 132 4.36 13.55 4.91
C HIS A 132 3.82 14.66 3.97
N ASP A 133 4.18 14.60 2.68
CA ASP A 133 3.68 15.57 1.69
C ASP A 133 2.15 15.49 1.53
N ILE A 134 1.58 14.28 1.50
CA ILE A 134 0.14 14.07 1.42
C ILE A 134 -0.57 14.70 2.63
N ILE A 135 -0.07 14.46 3.84
CA ILE A 135 -0.66 15.03 5.06
C ILE A 135 -0.62 16.56 5.03
N GLN A 136 0.48 17.15 4.59
CA GLN A 136 0.63 18.60 4.50
C GLN A 136 -0.26 19.22 3.42
N GLN A 137 -0.29 18.60 2.24
CA GLN A 137 -1.01 19.15 1.08
C GLN A 137 -2.53 19.05 1.24
N PHE A 138 -3.03 17.96 1.83
CA PHE A 138 -4.46 17.65 1.91
C PHE A 138 -5.00 17.72 3.33
N ASN A 139 -4.54 18.71 4.08
CA ASN A 139 -5.03 18.94 5.45
C ASN A 139 -6.54 19.19 5.48
N ASP A 140 -7.23 18.63 6.47
CA ASP A 140 -8.70 18.75 6.66
C ASP A 140 -9.55 18.11 5.54
N GLN A 141 -9.01 17.09 4.90
CA GLN A 141 -9.69 16.38 3.81
C GLN A 141 -9.85 14.88 4.11
N LYS A 142 -10.76 14.26 3.35
CA LYS A 142 -10.89 12.80 3.28
C LYS A 142 -10.24 12.30 1.99
N ILE A 143 -9.23 11.44 2.14
CA ILE A 143 -8.38 10.98 1.05
C ILE A 143 -8.48 9.47 0.92
N LEU A 144 -8.51 8.96 -0.30
CA LEU A 144 -8.27 7.56 -0.60
C LEU A 144 -6.87 7.39 -1.19
N LEU A 145 -6.03 6.60 -0.53
CA LEU A 145 -4.71 6.22 -1.01
C LEU A 145 -4.76 4.79 -1.54
N ILE A 146 -4.62 4.59 -2.86
CA ILE A 146 -4.63 3.26 -3.49
C ILE A 146 -3.20 2.83 -3.79
N THR A 147 -2.75 1.77 -3.12
CA THR A 147 -1.35 1.36 -3.19
C THR A 147 -1.16 -0.14 -2.92
N HIS A 148 -0.06 -0.54 -2.34
CA HIS A 148 0.42 -1.91 -2.19
C HIS A 148 0.60 -2.30 -0.72
N SER A 149 0.80 -3.60 -0.50
CA SER A 149 0.96 -4.13 0.86
C SER A 149 2.21 -3.61 1.57
N GLY A 150 3.34 -3.51 0.88
CA GLY A 150 4.57 -2.99 1.46
C GLY A 150 4.43 -1.52 1.88
N VAL A 151 3.89 -0.68 0.99
CA VAL A 151 3.64 0.74 1.28
C VAL A 151 2.74 0.91 2.50
N ILE A 152 1.64 0.17 2.57
CA ILE A 152 0.70 0.24 3.71
C ILE A 152 1.39 -0.21 5.00
N ARG A 153 2.20 -1.26 4.96
CA ARG A 153 2.97 -1.76 6.12
C ARG A 153 3.96 -0.72 6.63
N ILE A 154 4.69 -0.03 5.74
CA ILE A 154 5.59 1.07 6.12
C ILE A 154 4.81 2.16 6.86
N ILE A 155 3.68 2.60 6.32
CA ILE A 155 2.85 3.64 6.94
C ILE A 155 2.34 3.17 8.32
N ILE A 156 1.90 1.90 8.46
CA ILE A 156 1.46 1.34 9.74
C ILE A 156 2.62 1.28 10.75
N CYS A 157 3.80 0.81 10.35
CA CYS A 157 4.98 0.79 11.21
C CYS A 157 5.30 2.20 11.72
N HIS A 158 5.30 3.19 10.85
CA HIS A 158 5.55 4.59 11.21
C HIS A 158 4.51 5.12 12.22
N ILE A 159 3.21 4.91 11.95
CA ILE A 159 2.11 5.38 12.82
C ILE A 159 2.19 4.73 14.21
N GLN A 160 2.47 3.42 14.27
CA GLN A 160 2.51 2.65 15.52
C GLN A 160 3.87 2.66 16.19
N GLN A 161 4.87 3.36 15.63
CA GLN A 161 6.26 3.32 16.10
C GLN A 161 6.80 1.89 16.22
N HIS A 162 6.39 1.03 15.29
CA HIS A 162 6.78 -0.37 15.23
C HIS A 162 8.07 -0.52 14.43
N PRO A 163 9.03 -1.36 14.88
CA PRO A 163 10.27 -1.59 14.14
C PRO A 163 10.01 -2.07 12.71
N ILE A 164 10.63 -1.42 11.74
CA ILE A 164 10.42 -1.72 10.32
C ILE A 164 10.85 -3.15 9.93
N GLU A 165 11.81 -3.73 10.64
CA GLU A 165 12.26 -5.12 10.47
C GLU A 165 11.10 -6.12 10.63
N ARG A 166 10.07 -5.72 11.34
CA ARG A 166 8.90 -6.53 11.69
C ARG A 166 7.66 -6.18 10.86
N LEU A 167 7.81 -5.42 9.76
CA LEU A 167 6.68 -4.98 8.92
C LEU A 167 5.83 -6.14 8.39
N LEU A 168 6.41 -7.35 8.24
CA LEU A 168 5.70 -8.53 7.75
C LEU A 168 4.68 -9.09 8.75
N GLU A 169 4.68 -8.65 10.02
CA GLU A 169 3.68 -9.04 11.01
C GLU A 169 2.29 -8.42 10.74
N PHE A 170 2.22 -7.35 9.94
CA PHE A 170 0.96 -6.73 9.59
C PHE A 170 0.31 -7.40 8.39
N GLU A 171 -0.91 -7.89 8.59
CA GLU A 171 -1.73 -8.40 7.49
C GLU A 171 -2.38 -7.25 6.70
N VAL A 172 -2.19 -7.30 5.38
CA VAL A 172 -2.81 -6.38 4.43
C VAL A 172 -3.36 -7.21 3.27
N PRO A 173 -4.59 -7.76 3.35
CA PRO A 173 -5.17 -8.60 2.31
C PRO A 173 -5.48 -7.79 1.04
N HIS A 174 -5.69 -8.47 -0.10
CA HIS A 174 -6.13 -7.83 -1.34
C HIS A 174 -7.42 -7.04 -1.12
N ALA A 175 -7.50 -5.84 -1.65
CA ALA A 175 -8.56 -4.85 -1.42
C ALA A 175 -8.85 -4.58 0.07
N GLY A 176 -7.94 -4.95 0.97
CA GLY A 176 -8.02 -4.59 2.38
C GLY A 176 -7.83 -3.10 2.57
N MET A 177 -8.64 -2.52 3.46
CA MET A 177 -8.61 -1.09 3.77
C MET A 177 -8.19 -0.88 5.22
N LYS A 178 -7.33 0.12 5.45
CA LYS A 178 -6.97 0.62 6.78
C LYS A 178 -7.35 2.10 6.85
N HIS A 179 -7.88 2.51 7.99
CA HIS A 179 -8.36 3.87 8.19
C HIS A 179 -7.42 4.62 9.13
N VAL A 180 -7.00 5.80 8.71
CA VAL A 180 -6.10 6.68 9.49
C VAL A 180 -6.81 7.99 9.77
N CYS A 181 -6.73 8.43 11.02
CA CYS A 181 -7.17 9.74 11.46
C CYS A 181 -5.96 10.57 11.92
N ILE A 182 -5.89 11.80 11.46
CA ILE A 182 -4.86 12.77 11.85
C ILE A 182 -5.59 14.00 12.40
N ASP A 183 -5.53 14.14 13.71
CA ASP A 183 -6.14 15.26 14.42
C ASP A 183 -5.08 15.91 15.33
N PRO A 184 -4.36 16.94 14.82
CA PRO A 184 -3.28 17.59 15.58
C PRO A 184 -3.75 18.21 16.91
N ALA A 185 -5.05 18.51 17.05
CA ALA A 185 -5.61 19.08 18.28
C ALA A 185 -5.83 18.04 19.38
N LYS A 186 -6.09 16.78 19.01
CA LYS A 186 -6.34 15.69 19.96
C LYS A 186 -5.13 14.77 20.10
N HIS A 187 -4.49 14.48 18.97
CA HIS A 187 -3.33 13.60 18.90
C HIS A 187 -2.32 14.19 17.91
N PRO A 188 -1.10 14.53 18.35
CA PRO A 188 -0.07 15.10 17.48
C PRO A 188 0.43 14.13 16.40
N GLN A 189 0.09 12.84 16.52
CA GLN A 189 0.47 11.79 15.59
C GLN A 189 -0.75 11.19 14.90
N ALA A 190 -0.57 10.67 13.68
CA ALA A 190 -1.58 9.88 12.99
C ALA A 190 -1.96 8.63 13.79
N MET A 191 -3.23 8.23 13.74
CA MET A 191 -3.75 7.06 14.44
C MET A 191 -4.51 6.14 13.49
N LEU A 192 -4.30 4.84 13.63
CA LEU A 192 -5.20 3.85 13.03
C LEU A 192 -6.52 3.84 13.80
N ILE A 193 -7.62 3.87 13.07
CA ILE A 193 -8.98 3.80 13.64
C ILE A 193 -9.74 2.61 13.07
N SER A 194 -10.79 2.17 13.75
CA SER A 194 -11.77 1.24 13.18
C SER A 194 -12.49 1.90 12.01
N ASP A 195 -13.10 1.12 11.13
CA ASP A 195 -13.83 1.65 9.97
C ASP A 195 -14.87 2.69 10.43
N PRO A 196 -14.70 3.97 10.09
CA PRO A 196 -15.62 5.03 10.54
C PRO A 196 -17.02 4.89 9.91
N ARG A 197 -17.19 3.90 9.02
CA ARG A 197 -18.45 3.60 8.31
C ARG A 197 -19.26 2.49 8.97
N THR A 198 -18.72 1.84 10.00
CA THR A 198 -19.44 0.90 10.86
C THR A 198 -19.97 1.58 12.11
#